data_e52dc5e09e5d7f6decec95e1ee997dfe
#
_entry.id   e52dc5e09e5d7f6decec95e1ee997dfe
#
_cell.length_a   1.000
_cell.length_b   1.000
_cell.length_c   1.000
_cell.angle_alpha   90.00
_cell.angle_beta   90.00
_cell.angle_gamma   90.00
#
_symmetry.space_group_name_H-M   'P 1'
#
loop_
_entity.id
_entity.type
_entity.pdbx_description
1 polymer ?
#
loop_
_entity_poly.entity_id
_entity_poly.type
_entity_poly.pdbx_seq_one_letter_code
_entity_poly.pdbx_strand_id
1 'polypeptide(L)'
;MVKVGKWIAKHRILMLIIGFLLIIPSVIGMAATKVNYDLLSYLPEHLETVKGQDILVDEYGMGAFSMVVVENMEMKDVQKLEEKFEQVNHVKEVLWYDDVADISVPVEMIPEKLRKAFYNGDATMMLVLFDNTTSSDDSMEAIEDLRKIANEQCFIGGMTGVVTDIKNVALKELPVYVVIAAVLSLVVIELTSTSFVVPILFLLSIGLAILYNLGSNVFLGETSYITKALTAVLQLGVTMDYSIFLLNSFEENKKRFPDDKERAMGHAIANTFKSVAGSSVTTVAGFLALCVMTFALGRDLGIVMAKGVLIGVVCCVTVLPAMVLVFDKAIEKTRHKPLVKSLDKPSAFITKHYKAWVVIFLILLFPSIYGN
;
A
#
# COMPACT_ATOMS: atom_id res chain seq x y z
N MET A 1 -25.04 20.80 -11.47
CA MET A 1 -23.62 20.91 -11.13
C MET A 1 -23.13 22.33 -10.85
N VAL A 2 -23.34 23.35 -11.72
CA VAL A 2 -22.88 24.73 -11.45
C VAL A 2 -23.44 25.31 -10.14
N LYS A 3 -24.73 25.06 -9.80
CA LYS A 3 -25.32 25.48 -8.52
C LYS A 3 -24.59 24.86 -7.31
N VAL A 4 -24.27 23.56 -7.39
CA VAL A 4 -23.51 22.84 -6.34
C VAL A 4 -22.10 23.42 -6.23
N GLY A 5 -21.41 23.61 -7.36
CA GLY A 5 -20.07 24.20 -7.37
C GLY A 5 -20.02 25.60 -6.78
N LYS A 6 -21.01 26.46 -7.07
CA LYS A 6 -21.13 27.78 -6.44
C LYS A 6 -21.41 27.69 -4.93
N TRP A 7 -22.20 26.73 -4.52
CA TRP A 7 -22.48 26.52 -3.09
C TRP A 7 -21.21 26.09 -2.34
N ILE A 8 -20.41 25.17 -2.90
CA ILE A 8 -19.13 24.75 -2.35
C ILE A 8 -18.17 25.93 -2.26
N ALA A 9 -18.04 26.72 -3.34
CA ALA A 9 -17.17 27.89 -3.39
C ALA A 9 -17.55 28.94 -2.34
N LYS A 10 -18.86 29.19 -2.16
CA LYS A 10 -19.37 30.12 -1.15
C LYS A 10 -19.13 29.63 0.28
N HIS A 11 -19.22 28.32 0.52
CA HIS A 11 -19.05 27.73 1.86
C HIS A 11 -17.65 27.09 2.03
N ARG A 12 -16.62 27.63 1.39
CA ARG A 12 -15.25 27.10 1.39
C ARG A 12 -14.67 26.81 2.78
N ILE A 13 -14.91 27.72 3.75
CA ILE A 13 -14.44 27.54 5.13
C ILE A 13 -15.13 26.31 5.78
N LEU A 14 -16.43 26.16 5.58
CA LEU A 14 -17.17 25.00 6.08
C LEU A 14 -16.65 23.69 5.48
N MET A 15 -16.35 23.68 4.17
CA MET A 15 -15.76 22.51 3.50
C MET A 15 -14.40 22.14 4.11
N LEU A 16 -13.56 23.11 4.42
CA LEU A 16 -12.27 22.86 5.08
C LEU A 16 -12.45 22.36 6.51
N ILE A 17 -13.38 22.96 7.28
CA ILE A 17 -13.67 22.52 8.65
C ILE A 17 -14.12 21.06 8.65
N ILE A 18 -15.06 20.68 7.77
CA ILE A 18 -15.52 19.28 7.62
C ILE A 18 -14.36 18.39 7.22
N GLY A 19 -13.56 18.81 6.23
CA GLY A 19 -12.38 18.05 5.79
C GLY A 19 -11.42 17.81 6.96
N PHE A 20 -11.04 18.83 7.71
CA PHE A 20 -10.13 18.66 8.84
C PHE A 20 -10.75 17.86 10.00
N LEU A 21 -12.06 18.02 10.26
CA LEU A 21 -12.75 17.23 11.27
C LEU A 21 -12.73 15.73 10.96
N LEU A 22 -12.83 15.36 9.68
CA LEU A 22 -12.76 13.96 9.23
C LEU A 22 -11.38 13.32 9.40
N ILE A 23 -10.31 14.09 9.65
CA ILE A 23 -8.99 13.55 9.95
C ILE A 23 -9.05 12.67 11.22
N ILE A 24 -9.72 13.14 12.26
CA ILE A 24 -9.75 12.44 13.56
C ILE A 24 -10.31 11.01 13.41
N PRO A 25 -11.55 10.80 12.91
CA PRO A 25 -12.08 9.46 12.75
C PRO A 25 -11.27 8.64 11.71
N SER A 26 -10.65 9.28 10.72
CA SER A 26 -9.82 8.57 9.74
C SER A 26 -8.52 8.05 10.33
N VAL A 27 -7.85 8.81 11.20
CA VAL A 27 -6.65 8.35 11.91
C VAL A 27 -7.01 7.21 12.87
N ILE A 28 -8.09 7.33 13.62
CA ILE A 28 -8.57 6.27 14.50
C ILE A 28 -8.90 5.01 13.70
N GLY A 29 -9.65 5.15 12.60
CA GLY A 29 -10.00 4.02 11.74
C GLY A 29 -8.78 3.35 11.10
N MET A 30 -7.80 4.14 10.66
CA MET A 30 -6.54 3.61 10.11
C MET A 30 -5.73 2.82 11.16
N ALA A 31 -5.71 3.29 12.41
CA ALA A 31 -5.05 2.59 13.52
C ALA A 31 -5.82 1.33 13.95
N ALA A 32 -7.15 1.35 13.87
CA ALA A 32 -8.00 0.23 14.24
C ALA A 32 -8.13 -0.85 13.14
N THR A 33 -7.77 -0.54 11.89
CA THR A 33 -7.81 -1.51 10.78
C THR A 33 -6.71 -2.55 10.96
N LYS A 34 -7.09 -3.82 11.05
CA LYS A 34 -6.14 -4.93 11.06
C LYS A 34 -5.46 -5.09 9.71
N VAL A 35 -4.16 -5.35 9.73
CA VAL A 35 -3.37 -5.60 8.52
C VAL A 35 -2.96 -7.06 8.48
N ASN A 36 -3.40 -7.76 7.45
CA ASN A 36 -3.06 -9.16 7.25
C ASN A 36 -1.78 -9.28 6.41
N TYR A 37 -0.79 -9.96 6.95
CA TYR A 37 0.51 -10.22 6.31
C TYR A 37 0.61 -11.63 5.72
N ASP A 38 -0.37 -12.50 6.02
CA ASP A 38 -0.41 -13.87 5.52
C ASP A 38 -0.98 -13.92 4.09
N LEU A 39 -0.13 -14.23 3.13
CA LEU A 39 -0.55 -14.41 1.73
C LEU A 39 -1.37 -15.69 1.52
N LEU A 40 -1.21 -16.70 2.36
CA LEU A 40 -1.95 -17.95 2.24
C LEU A 40 -3.44 -17.76 2.52
N SER A 41 -3.79 -16.86 3.45
CA SER A 41 -5.19 -16.54 3.79
C SER A 41 -5.99 -15.93 2.62
N TYR A 42 -5.30 -15.45 1.57
CA TYR A 42 -5.96 -14.93 0.36
C TYR A 42 -6.13 -15.98 -0.73
N LEU A 43 -5.57 -17.19 -0.55
CA LEU A 43 -5.72 -18.27 -1.51
C LEU A 43 -7.14 -18.88 -1.42
N PRO A 44 -7.66 -19.40 -2.55
CA PRO A 44 -8.93 -20.10 -2.55
C PRO A 44 -8.92 -21.36 -1.65
N GLU A 45 -9.93 -21.53 -0.84
CA GLU A 45 -10.08 -22.65 0.13
C GLU A 45 -10.02 -24.07 -0.51
N HIS A 46 -10.34 -24.18 -1.80
CA HIS A 46 -10.33 -25.47 -2.50
C HIS A 46 -8.93 -26.00 -2.83
N LEU A 47 -7.89 -25.17 -2.71
CA LEU A 47 -6.52 -25.56 -3.00
C LEU A 47 -5.99 -26.56 -1.97
N GLU A 48 -5.23 -27.55 -2.44
CA GLU A 48 -4.64 -28.58 -1.57
C GLU A 48 -3.72 -27.97 -0.50
N THR A 49 -2.98 -26.90 -0.84
CA THR A 49 -2.12 -26.19 0.12
C THR A 49 -2.91 -25.61 1.28
N VAL A 50 -4.08 -25.00 1.03
CA VAL A 50 -4.92 -24.42 2.07
C VAL A 50 -5.51 -25.52 2.94
N LYS A 51 -6.07 -26.57 2.31
CA LYS A 51 -6.59 -27.74 3.05
C LYS A 51 -5.51 -28.42 3.90
N GLY A 52 -4.30 -28.56 3.36
CA GLY A 52 -3.17 -29.11 4.11
C GLY A 52 -2.79 -28.24 5.32
N GLN A 53 -2.82 -26.93 5.16
CA GLN A 53 -2.59 -25.99 6.26
C GLN A 53 -3.68 -26.10 7.33
N ASP A 54 -4.96 -26.18 6.94
CA ASP A 54 -6.07 -26.33 7.87
C ASP A 54 -5.93 -27.65 8.68
N ILE A 55 -5.57 -28.74 8.02
CA ILE A 55 -5.32 -30.03 8.72
C ILE A 55 -4.15 -29.91 9.70
N LEU A 56 -3.07 -29.23 9.32
CA LEU A 56 -1.92 -29.02 10.22
C LEU A 56 -2.31 -28.19 11.45
N VAL A 57 -3.18 -27.19 11.27
CA VAL A 57 -3.69 -26.36 12.37
C VAL A 57 -4.63 -27.16 13.27
N ASP A 58 -5.69 -27.77 12.68
CA ASP A 58 -6.82 -28.30 13.41
C ASP A 58 -6.54 -29.67 14.03
N GLU A 59 -5.81 -30.54 13.31
CA GLU A 59 -5.57 -31.91 13.76
C GLU A 59 -4.21 -32.07 14.47
N TYR A 60 -3.19 -31.35 14.04
CA TYR A 60 -1.84 -31.49 14.60
C TYR A 60 -1.44 -30.32 15.51
N GLY A 61 -2.21 -29.24 15.56
CA GLY A 61 -1.87 -28.05 16.32
C GLY A 61 -0.56 -27.36 15.88
N MET A 62 -0.18 -27.57 14.62
CA MET A 62 1.06 -27.05 14.00
C MET A 62 0.75 -25.90 13.04
N GLY A 63 -0.05 -24.93 13.48
CA GLY A 63 -0.49 -23.81 12.63
C GLY A 63 0.60 -22.82 12.28
N ALA A 64 1.53 -22.61 13.20
CA ALA A 64 2.67 -21.74 13.01
C ALA A 64 3.94 -22.42 13.49
N PHE A 65 4.98 -22.33 12.68
CA PHE A 65 6.29 -22.85 13.03
C PHE A 65 7.41 -22.00 12.42
N SER A 66 8.57 -22.08 13.07
CA SER A 66 9.83 -21.55 12.56
C SER A 66 10.94 -22.56 12.71
N MET A 67 11.91 -22.47 11.84
CA MET A 67 13.13 -23.27 11.89
C MET A 67 14.26 -22.38 12.38
N VAL A 68 15.00 -22.84 13.38
CA VAL A 68 16.20 -22.18 13.88
C VAL A 68 17.40 -23.03 13.52
N VAL A 69 18.29 -22.50 12.71
CA VAL A 69 19.57 -23.12 12.39
C VAL A 69 20.62 -22.48 13.28
N VAL A 70 21.37 -23.32 13.99
CA VAL A 70 22.46 -22.90 14.87
C VAL A 70 23.78 -23.46 14.33
N GLU A 71 24.76 -22.60 14.09
CA GLU A 71 26.05 -22.97 13.52
C GLU A 71 27.19 -22.81 14.54
N ASN A 72 28.13 -23.77 14.53
CA ASN A 72 29.37 -23.69 15.32
C ASN A 72 29.14 -23.45 16.82
N MET A 73 28.11 -24.04 17.43
CA MET A 73 27.81 -23.96 18.87
C MET A 73 27.95 -25.34 19.51
N GLU A 74 28.46 -25.37 20.73
CA GLU A 74 28.53 -26.61 21.48
C GLU A 74 27.12 -27.11 21.88
N MET A 75 26.88 -28.41 21.86
CA MET A 75 25.57 -29.03 22.14
C MET A 75 24.95 -28.55 23.46
N LYS A 76 25.75 -28.42 24.51
CA LYS A 76 25.30 -27.92 25.83
C LYS A 76 24.82 -26.46 25.78
N ASP A 77 25.38 -25.65 24.90
CA ASP A 77 24.95 -24.27 24.76
C ASP A 77 23.73 -24.17 23.84
N VAL A 78 23.59 -25.08 22.87
CA VAL A 78 22.38 -25.25 22.08
C VAL A 78 21.19 -25.65 22.96
N GLN A 79 21.40 -26.60 23.91
CA GLN A 79 20.35 -27.00 24.88
C GLN A 79 19.92 -25.83 25.76
N LYS A 80 20.86 -25.02 26.27
CA LYS A 80 20.52 -23.82 27.04
C LYS A 80 19.79 -22.78 26.21
N LEU A 81 20.07 -22.72 24.92
CA LEU A 81 19.38 -21.84 23.99
C LEU A 81 17.94 -22.30 23.78
N GLU A 82 17.75 -23.60 23.60
CA GLU A 82 16.44 -24.26 23.53
C GLU A 82 15.57 -23.98 24.76
N GLU A 83 16.13 -24.23 25.98
CA GLU A 83 15.45 -23.91 27.24
C GLU A 83 15.01 -22.44 27.34
N LYS A 84 15.81 -21.50 26.80
CA LYS A 84 15.44 -20.09 26.75
C LYS A 84 14.35 -19.81 25.70
N PHE A 85 14.36 -20.50 24.57
CA PHE A 85 13.35 -20.35 23.53
C PHE A 85 12.00 -20.86 23.99
N GLU A 86 11.95 -21.97 24.76
CA GLU A 86 10.72 -22.48 25.36
C GLU A 86 10.09 -21.52 26.38
N GLN A 87 10.89 -20.66 27.02
CA GLN A 87 10.40 -19.66 27.97
C GLN A 87 9.83 -18.40 27.29
N VAL A 88 9.94 -18.27 25.97
CA VAL A 88 9.39 -17.14 25.23
C VAL A 88 7.85 -17.25 25.19
N ASN A 89 7.19 -16.15 25.48
CA ASN A 89 5.73 -16.09 25.39
C ASN A 89 5.24 -16.51 24.00
N HIS A 90 4.15 -17.28 23.93
CA HIS A 90 3.53 -17.76 22.70
C HIS A 90 4.35 -18.82 21.94
N VAL A 91 5.49 -19.26 22.46
CA VAL A 91 6.14 -20.50 22.03
C VAL A 91 5.44 -21.66 22.71
N LYS A 92 4.95 -22.60 21.91
CA LYS A 92 4.25 -23.80 22.37
C LYS A 92 5.23 -24.90 22.75
N GLU A 93 6.23 -25.12 21.92
CA GLU A 93 7.20 -26.20 22.04
C GLU A 93 8.40 -25.90 21.13
N VAL A 94 9.58 -26.29 21.57
CA VAL A 94 10.78 -26.32 20.73
C VAL A 94 11.18 -27.77 20.57
N LEU A 95 11.30 -28.21 19.34
CA LEU A 95 11.69 -29.59 19.02
C LEU A 95 13.13 -29.62 18.52
N TRP A 96 13.96 -30.29 19.24
CA TRP A 96 15.36 -30.49 18.87
C TRP A 96 15.77 -31.96 19.01
N TYR A 97 17.02 -32.21 18.86
CA TYR A 97 17.64 -33.54 18.90
C TYR A 97 17.47 -34.24 20.26
N ASP A 98 17.54 -33.54 21.39
CA ASP A 98 17.44 -34.09 22.74
C ASP A 98 16.05 -34.63 23.10
N ASP A 99 14.99 -34.22 22.42
CA ASP A 99 13.67 -34.86 22.49
C ASP A 99 13.64 -36.30 21.95
N VAL A 100 14.62 -36.65 21.11
CA VAL A 100 14.65 -37.91 20.41
C VAL A 100 15.77 -38.84 20.92
N ALA A 101 16.89 -38.23 21.36
CA ALA A 101 18.05 -38.95 21.83
C ALA A 101 18.86 -38.15 22.85
N ASP A 102 19.44 -38.82 23.86
CA ASP A 102 20.27 -38.17 24.86
C ASP A 102 21.48 -37.50 24.25
N ILE A 103 21.74 -36.24 24.60
CA ILE A 103 22.87 -35.44 24.11
C ILE A 103 24.24 -36.00 24.47
N SER A 104 24.32 -36.93 25.43
CA SER A 104 25.55 -37.63 25.76
C SER A 104 25.97 -38.67 24.71
N VAL A 105 25.06 -39.01 23.77
CA VAL A 105 25.38 -39.93 22.68
C VAL A 105 26.12 -39.17 21.57
N PRO A 106 27.35 -39.60 21.20
CA PRO A 106 28.06 -38.98 20.10
C PRO A 106 27.25 -38.97 18.79
N VAL A 107 27.25 -37.86 18.07
CA VAL A 107 26.46 -37.67 16.83
C VAL A 107 26.76 -38.76 15.78
N GLU A 108 27.97 -39.32 15.77
CA GLU A 108 28.41 -40.40 14.90
C GLU A 108 27.71 -41.74 15.18
N MET A 109 27.20 -41.95 16.39
CA MET A 109 26.47 -43.16 16.78
C MET A 109 24.98 -43.11 16.48
N ILE A 110 24.47 -41.94 16.05
CA ILE A 110 23.07 -41.74 15.73
C ILE A 110 22.77 -42.33 14.36
N PRO A 111 21.58 -42.97 14.15
CA PRO A 111 21.15 -43.41 12.85
C PRO A 111 21.21 -42.29 11.80
N GLU A 112 21.74 -42.57 10.63
CA GLU A 112 22.01 -41.56 9.58
C GLU A 112 20.77 -40.74 9.21
N LYS A 113 19.58 -41.36 9.20
CA LYS A 113 18.32 -40.65 8.94
C LYS A 113 17.99 -39.59 9.96
N LEU A 114 18.21 -39.90 11.24
CA LEU A 114 17.96 -38.99 12.35
C LEU A 114 19.01 -37.90 12.40
N ARG A 115 20.27 -38.28 12.24
CA ARG A 115 21.37 -37.29 12.14
C ARG A 115 21.14 -36.27 11.04
N LYS A 116 20.77 -36.69 9.84
CA LYS A 116 20.48 -35.80 8.72
C LYS A 116 19.27 -34.92 8.91
N ALA A 117 18.34 -35.26 9.81
CA ALA A 117 17.19 -34.43 10.12
C ALA A 117 17.57 -33.21 10.98
N PHE A 118 18.54 -33.37 11.88
CA PHE A 118 18.92 -32.34 12.86
C PHE A 118 20.30 -31.73 12.63
N TYR A 119 21.22 -32.43 11.92
CA TYR A 119 22.61 -32.01 11.76
C TYR A 119 23.05 -32.01 10.31
N ASN A 120 23.81 -30.97 9.97
CA ASN A 120 24.53 -30.87 8.71
C ASN A 120 25.90 -30.20 8.93
N GLY A 121 26.98 -31.00 8.98
CA GLY A 121 28.30 -30.49 9.37
C GLY A 121 28.26 -30.00 10.82
N ASP A 122 28.70 -28.75 11.04
CA ASP A 122 28.73 -28.08 12.34
C ASP A 122 27.44 -27.30 12.66
N ALA A 123 26.39 -27.47 11.81
CA ALA A 123 25.10 -26.84 12.02
C ALA A 123 24.08 -27.85 12.57
N THR A 124 23.22 -27.37 13.47
CA THR A 124 22.03 -28.06 13.96
C THR A 124 20.77 -27.26 13.73
N MET A 125 19.61 -27.93 13.67
CA MET A 125 18.32 -27.32 13.41
C MET A 125 17.33 -27.65 14.52
N MET A 126 16.62 -26.63 15.00
CA MET A 126 15.46 -26.74 15.88
C MET A 126 14.21 -26.35 15.14
N LEU A 127 13.08 -26.93 15.52
CA LEU A 127 11.75 -26.53 15.07
C LEU A 127 11.01 -25.88 16.24
N VAL A 128 10.65 -24.61 16.09
CA VAL A 128 9.88 -23.86 17.08
C VAL A 128 8.43 -23.81 16.65
N LEU A 129 7.52 -24.32 17.49
CA LEU A 129 6.09 -24.30 17.30
C LEU A 129 5.46 -23.17 18.13
N PHE A 130 4.44 -22.50 17.58
CA PHE A 130 3.75 -21.40 18.25
C PHE A 130 2.31 -21.76 18.58
N ASP A 131 1.74 -21.12 19.60
CA ASP A 131 0.37 -21.33 20.05
C ASP A 131 -0.69 -20.84 19.06
N ASN A 132 -0.35 -19.84 18.25
CA ASN A 132 -1.25 -19.12 17.34
C ASN A 132 -0.88 -19.35 15.88
N THR A 133 -1.66 -18.74 14.96
CA THR A 133 -1.42 -18.84 13.52
C THR A 133 -0.18 -18.06 13.09
N THR A 134 0.35 -18.39 11.92
CA THR A 134 1.58 -17.81 11.33
C THR A 134 1.61 -16.28 11.28
N SER A 135 0.45 -15.65 11.05
CA SER A 135 0.32 -14.19 10.89
C SER A 135 -0.29 -13.49 12.12
N SER A 136 -0.45 -14.21 13.24
CA SER A 136 -0.91 -13.59 14.48
C SER A 136 0.14 -12.63 15.04
N ASP A 137 -0.29 -11.55 15.67
CA ASP A 137 0.63 -10.62 16.33
C ASP A 137 1.46 -11.33 17.40
N ASP A 138 0.85 -12.28 18.13
CA ASP A 138 1.50 -13.08 19.17
C ASP A 138 2.67 -13.91 18.61
N SER A 139 2.45 -14.64 17.48
CA SER A 139 3.50 -15.45 16.86
C SER A 139 4.62 -14.58 16.28
N MET A 140 4.29 -13.40 15.75
CA MET A 140 5.28 -12.46 15.24
C MET A 140 6.08 -11.81 16.40
N GLU A 141 5.45 -11.52 17.55
CA GLU A 141 6.12 -11.03 18.74
C GLU A 141 7.08 -12.08 19.29
N ALA A 142 6.65 -13.35 19.34
CA ALA A 142 7.52 -14.47 19.73
C ALA A 142 8.77 -14.56 18.85
N ILE A 143 8.66 -14.40 17.52
CA ILE A 143 9.82 -14.36 16.61
C ILE A 143 10.77 -13.22 16.96
N GLU A 144 10.24 -12.02 17.27
CA GLU A 144 11.08 -10.89 17.66
C GLU A 144 11.81 -11.14 19.00
N ASP A 145 11.15 -11.79 19.95
CA ASP A 145 11.76 -12.16 21.24
C ASP A 145 12.78 -13.28 21.08
N LEU A 146 12.51 -14.30 20.25
CA LEU A 146 13.50 -15.31 19.89
C LEU A 146 14.77 -14.68 19.28
N ARG A 147 14.61 -13.69 18.40
CA ARG A 147 15.73 -12.95 17.77
C ARG A 147 16.55 -12.13 18.77
N LYS A 148 15.94 -11.65 19.85
CA LYS A 148 16.67 -10.94 20.93
C LYS A 148 17.55 -11.90 21.76
N ILE A 149 17.13 -13.17 21.89
CA ILE A 149 17.85 -14.23 22.60
C ILE A 149 18.92 -14.84 21.69
N ALA A 150 18.62 -14.97 20.39
CA ALA A 150 19.51 -15.51 19.38
C ALA A 150 20.78 -14.64 19.24
N ASN A 151 21.91 -15.29 19.05
CA ASN A 151 23.19 -14.64 18.76
C ASN A 151 23.53 -14.72 17.26
N GLU A 152 24.73 -14.27 16.87
CA GLU A 152 25.21 -14.28 15.48
C GLU A 152 25.31 -15.69 14.85
N GLN A 153 25.29 -16.75 15.66
CA GLN A 153 25.36 -18.15 15.24
C GLN A 153 23.95 -18.74 14.92
N CYS A 154 22.87 -18.00 15.20
CA CYS A 154 21.50 -18.46 15.11
C CYS A 154 20.77 -17.76 13.96
N PHE A 155 20.18 -18.55 13.06
CA PHE A 155 19.40 -18.06 11.93
C PHE A 155 17.95 -18.55 12.06
N ILE A 156 17.02 -17.61 12.28
CA ILE A 156 15.60 -17.90 12.46
C ILE A 156 14.89 -17.69 11.11
N GLY A 157 14.37 -18.79 10.57
CA GLY A 157 13.62 -18.82 9.30
C GLY A 157 12.27 -19.53 9.46
N GLY A 158 11.74 -20.01 8.33
CA GLY A 158 10.42 -20.65 8.32
C GLY A 158 9.29 -19.64 8.08
N MET A 159 8.04 -20.15 7.98
CA MET A 159 6.92 -19.34 7.52
C MET A 159 6.63 -18.14 8.43
N THR A 160 6.62 -18.35 9.76
CA THR A 160 6.36 -17.26 10.73
C THR A 160 7.47 -16.22 10.71
N GLY A 161 8.74 -16.66 10.59
CA GLY A 161 9.87 -15.75 10.41
C GLY A 161 9.76 -14.90 9.15
N VAL A 162 9.39 -15.49 8.02
CA VAL A 162 9.21 -14.79 6.75
C VAL A 162 8.08 -13.76 6.84
N VAL A 163 6.94 -14.10 7.42
CA VAL A 163 5.80 -13.18 7.60
C VAL A 163 6.19 -12.01 8.50
N THR A 164 6.95 -12.27 9.58
CA THR A 164 7.47 -11.23 10.48
C THR A 164 8.43 -10.29 9.73
N ASP A 165 9.31 -10.83 8.90
CA ASP A 165 10.24 -10.03 8.10
C ASP A 165 9.49 -9.16 7.08
N ILE A 166 8.49 -9.72 6.40
CA ILE A 166 7.63 -8.96 5.46
C ILE A 166 6.94 -7.81 6.20
N LYS A 167 6.38 -8.05 7.40
CA LYS A 167 5.78 -7.00 8.24
C LYS A 167 6.79 -5.89 8.55
N ASN A 168 7.97 -6.26 9.04
CA ASN A 168 9.00 -5.31 9.47
C ASN A 168 9.54 -4.49 8.29
N VAL A 169 9.82 -5.14 7.16
CA VAL A 169 10.23 -4.46 5.92
C VAL A 169 9.14 -3.52 5.42
N ALA A 170 7.88 -4.00 5.37
CA ALA A 170 6.76 -3.18 4.93
C ALA A 170 6.58 -1.93 5.81
N LEU A 171 6.62 -2.07 7.13
CA LEU A 171 6.49 -0.93 8.06
C LEU A 171 7.63 0.07 7.92
N LYS A 172 8.85 -0.38 7.63
CA LYS A 172 10.04 0.45 7.47
C LYS A 172 10.09 1.15 6.11
N GLU A 173 9.77 0.45 5.04
CA GLU A 173 9.97 0.94 3.67
C GLU A 173 8.76 1.71 3.13
N LEU A 174 7.54 1.32 3.52
CA LEU A 174 6.32 1.93 2.99
C LEU A 174 6.29 3.46 3.16
N PRO A 175 6.62 4.05 4.32
CA PRO A 175 6.69 5.51 4.47
C PRO A 175 7.69 6.15 3.52
N VAL A 176 8.82 5.50 3.27
CA VAL A 176 9.89 6.01 2.39
C VAL A 176 9.37 6.07 0.95
N TYR A 177 8.73 5.01 0.45
CA TYR A 177 8.15 5.00 -0.91
C TYR A 177 7.05 6.03 -1.08
N VAL A 178 6.19 6.22 -0.07
CA VAL A 178 5.16 7.26 -0.10
C VAL A 178 5.77 8.65 -0.18
N VAL A 179 6.83 8.93 0.60
CA VAL A 179 7.54 10.22 0.54
C VAL A 179 8.20 10.42 -0.82
N ILE A 180 8.88 9.41 -1.36
CA ILE A 180 9.48 9.50 -2.70
C ILE A 180 8.40 9.79 -3.75
N ALA A 181 7.28 9.07 -3.74
CA ALA A 181 6.18 9.29 -4.66
C ALA A 181 5.59 10.72 -4.52
N ALA A 182 5.43 11.21 -3.29
CA ALA A 182 4.96 12.56 -3.03
C ALA A 182 5.93 13.63 -3.55
N VAL A 183 7.24 13.46 -3.32
CA VAL A 183 8.27 14.39 -3.82
C VAL A 183 8.32 14.39 -5.34
N LEU A 184 8.30 13.22 -5.99
CA LEU A 184 8.27 13.12 -7.45
C LEU A 184 7.01 13.79 -8.03
N SER A 185 5.85 13.55 -7.41
CA SER A 185 4.58 14.18 -7.81
C SER A 185 4.64 15.68 -7.65
N LEU A 186 5.21 16.20 -6.55
CA LEU A 186 5.40 17.61 -6.31
C LEU A 186 6.26 18.24 -7.42
N VAL A 187 7.38 17.61 -7.78
CA VAL A 187 8.27 18.08 -8.85
C VAL A 187 7.53 18.12 -10.19
N VAL A 188 6.80 17.06 -10.54
CA VAL A 188 6.05 17.00 -11.81
C VAL A 188 4.96 18.05 -11.89
N ILE A 189 4.20 18.26 -10.81
CA ILE A 189 3.16 19.30 -10.76
C ILE A 189 3.80 20.68 -10.84
N GLU A 190 4.92 20.91 -10.16
CA GLU A 190 5.63 22.18 -10.16
C GLU A 190 6.12 22.57 -11.56
N LEU A 191 6.63 21.62 -12.34
CA LEU A 191 7.07 21.87 -13.73
C LEU A 191 5.94 22.43 -14.61
N THR A 192 4.70 22.06 -14.33
CA THR A 192 3.51 22.47 -15.10
C THR A 192 2.71 23.59 -14.43
N SER A 193 2.92 23.82 -13.14
CA SER A 193 2.21 24.82 -12.35
C SER A 193 2.68 26.25 -12.65
N THR A 194 1.83 27.20 -12.28
CA THR A 194 2.13 28.64 -12.33
C THR A 194 2.38 29.26 -10.95
N SER A 195 2.44 28.45 -9.88
CA SER A 195 2.64 28.94 -8.51
C SER A 195 3.16 27.81 -7.62
N PHE A 196 4.16 28.08 -6.79
CA PHE A 196 4.76 27.14 -5.83
C PHE A 196 3.77 26.62 -4.76
N VAL A 197 2.69 27.33 -4.49
CA VAL A 197 1.67 26.95 -3.51
C VAL A 197 0.75 25.85 -4.06
N VAL A 198 0.49 25.85 -5.37
CA VAL A 198 -0.46 24.92 -6.01
C VAL A 198 -0.09 23.45 -5.81
N PRO A 199 1.14 22.99 -6.08
CA PRO A 199 1.54 21.60 -5.84
C PRO A 199 1.34 21.14 -4.40
N ILE A 200 1.63 22.04 -3.44
CA ILE A 200 1.46 21.75 -2.01
C ILE A 200 -0.02 21.53 -1.67
N LEU A 201 -0.91 22.39 -2.18
CA LEU A 201 -2.36 22.23 -1.97
C LEU A 201 -2.90 20.96 -2.60
N PHE A 202 -2.37 20.56 -3.75
CA PHE A 202 -2.74 19.32 -4.42
C PHE A 202 -2.33 18.11 -3.57
N LEU A 203 -1.06 18.03 -3.17
CA LEU A 203 -0.58 16.94 -2.34
C LEU A 203 -1.33 16.88 -1.00
N LEU A 204 -1.64 18.02 -0.39
CA LEU A 204 -2.42 18.06 0.84
C LEU A 204 -3.84 17.51 0.62
N SER A 205 -4.52 17.91 -0.46
CA SER A 205 -5.86 17.42 -0.79
C SER A 205 -5.86 15.92 -1.11
N ILE A 206 -4.85 15.43 -1.85
CA ILE A 206 -4.71 14.00 -2.16
C ILE A 206 -4.34 13.22 -0.91
N GLY A 207 -3.45 13.76 -0.06
CA GLY A 207 -3.08 13.17 1.22
C GLY A 207 -4.29 12.99 2.15
N LEU A 208 -5.19 13.98 2.20
CA LEU A 208 -6.46 13.85 2.92
C LEU A 208 -7.34 12.75 2.32
N ALA A 209 -7.44 12.67 1.00
CA ALA A 209 -8.22 11.62 0.34
C ALA A 209 -7.66 10.20 0.62
N ILE A 210 -6.32 10.04 0.62
CA ILE A 210 -5.65 8.79 1.00
C ILE A 210 -5.94 8.45 2.46
N LEU A 211 -5.84 9.42 3.36
CA LEU A 211 -6.12 9.24 4.78
C LEU A 211 -7.57 8.80 5.03
N TYR A 212 -8.54 9.44 4.35
CA TYR A 212 -9.95 9.03 4.47
C TYR A 212 -10.19 7.64 3.89
N ASN A 213 -9.51 7.28 2.81
CA ASN A 213 -9.59 5.95 2.24
C ASN A 213 -9.05 4.90 3.21
N LEU A 214 -7.83 5.07 3.71
CA LEU A 214 -7.21 4.16 4.67
C LEU A 214 -8.00 4.09 5.98
N GLY A 215 -8.48 5.24 6.49
CA GLY A 215 -9.26 5.30 7.72
C GLY A 215 -10.62 4.59 7.61
N SER A 216 -11.27 4.65 6.46
CA SER A 216 -12.54 3.96 6.23
C SER A 216 -12.38 2.45 5.98
N ASN A 217 -11.15 1.91 5.92
CA ASN A 217 -10.93 0.46 5.83
C ASN A 217 -11.35 -0.29 7.10
N VAL A 218 -11.49 0.39 8.24
CA VAL A 218 -12.02 -0.21 9.48
C VAL A 218 -13.39 -0.88 9.27
N PHE A 219 -14.21 -0.37 8.34
CA PHE A 219 -15.49 -0.98 7.99
C PHE A 219 -15.36 -2.27 7.16
N LEU A 220 -14.18 -2.57 6.62
CA LEU A 220 -13.88 -3.82 5.91
C LEU A 220 -13.34 -4.90 6.83
N GLY A 221 -13.01 -4.54 8.10
CA GLY A 221 -12.44 -5.42 9.11
C GLY A 221 -10.92 -5.53 9.02
N GLU A 222 -10.42 -6.13 7.96
CA GLU A 222 -8.97 -6.26 7.70
C GLU A 222 -8.63 -5.89 6.26
N THR A 223 -7.36 -5.59 6.02
CA THR A 223 -6.80 -5.33 4.69
C THR A 223 -5.43 -5.97 4.55
N SER A 224 -5.09 -6.43 3.35
CA SER A 224 -3.75 -6.90 3.06
C SER A 224 -2.71 -5.78 3.22
N TYR A 225 -1.51 -6.16 3.70
CA TYR A 225 -0.36 -5.25 3.70
C TYR A 225 -0.02 -4.75 2.29
N ILE A 226 -0.22 -5.59 1.26
CA ILE A 226 -0.03 -5.22 -0.15
C ILE A 226 -1.03 -4.12 -0.54
N THR A 227 -2.31 -4.31 -0.22
CA THR A 227 -3.35 -3.30 -0.49
C THR A 227 -3.04 -2.00 0.24
N LYS A 228 -2.64 -2.06 1.51
CA LYS A 228 -2.26 -0.87 2.29
C LYS A 228 -1.09 -0.12 1.66
N ALA A 229 -0.06 -0.85 1.23
CA ALA A 229 1.13 -0.28 0.60
C ALA A 229 0.81 0.38 -0.75
N LEU A 230 0.09 -0.34 -1.61
CA LEU A 230 -0.23 0.14 -2.95
C LEU A 230 -1.26 1.27 -2.95
N THR A 231 -2.19 1.29 -2.00
CA THR A 231 -3.27 2.28 -1.94
C THR A 231 -2.73 3.71 -1.93
N ALA A 232 -1.74 4.02 -1.10
CA ALA A 232 -1.20 5.37 -0.99
C ALA A 232 -0.56 5.84 -2.32
N VAL A 233 0.28 5.00 -2.93
CA VAL A 233 1.02 5.36 -4.15
C VAL A 233 0.11 5.38 -5.38
N LEU A 234 -0.73 4.34 -5.54
CA LEU A 234 -1.64 4.28 -6.70
C LEU A 234 -2.72 5.36 -6.64
N GLN A 235 -3.29 5.62 -5.47
CA GLN A 235 -4.29 6.67 -5.32
C GLN A 235 -3.71 8.05 -5.62
N LEU A 236 -2.47 8.32 -5.18
CA LEU A 236 -1.76 9.56 -5.52
C LEU A 236 -1.66 9.71 -7.04
N GLY A 237 -1.21 8.68 -7.77
CA GLY A 237 -1.09 8.71 -9.22
C GLY A 237 -2.43 8.90 -9.93
N VAL A 238 -3.46 8.15 -9.53
CA VAL A 238 -4.79 8.18 -10.19
C VAL A 238 -5.54 9.49 -9.93
N THR A 239 -5.38 10.09 -8.73
CA THR A 239 -6.19 11.29 -8.37
C THR A 239 -5.49 12.61 -8.69
N MET A 240 -4.19 12.58 -9.01
CA MET A 240 -3.42 13.79 -9.34
C MET A 240 -4.00 14.52 -10.56
N ASP A 241 -4.36 13.78 -11.60
CA ASP A 241 -4.90 14.35 -12.83
C ASP A 241 -6.21 15.12 -12.61
N TYR A 242 -7.04 14.68 -11.64
CA TYR A 242 -8.29 15.37 -11.32
C TYR A 242 -8.03 16.80 -10.79
N SER A 243 -6.98 16.94 -9.99
CA SER A 243 -6.56 18.22 -9.43
C SER A 243 -6.04 19.17 -10.51
N ILE A 244 -5.28 18.65 -11.47
CA ILE A 244 -4.77 19.42 -12.63
C ILE A 244 -5.94 19.89 -13.50
N PHE A 245 -6.93 19.03 -13.78
CA PHE A 245 -8.13 19.42 -14.54
C PHE A 245 -8.92 20.53 -13.84
N LEU A 246 -9.07 20.47 -12.53
CA LEU A 246 -9.76 21.49 -11.76
C LEU A 246 -9.04 22.85 -11.87
N LEU A 247 -7.72 22.86 -11.66
CA LEU A 247 -6.94 24.10 -11.72
C LEU A 247 -6.99 24.73 -13.11
N ASN A 248 -6.77 23.95 -14.16
CA ASN A 248 -6.83 24.44 -15.54
C ASN A 248 -8.20 25.02 -15.86
N SER A 249 -9.26 24.32 -15.46
CA SER A 249 -10.64 24.82 -15.63
C SER A 249 -10.90 26.08 -14.80
N PHE A 250 -10.31 26.19 -13.60
CA PHE A 250 -10.43 27.41 -12.77
C PHE A 250 -9.71 28.58 -13.39
N GLU A 251 -8.47 28.43 -13.85
CA GLU A 251 -7.71 29.48 -14.53
C GLU A 251 -8.42 29.96 -15.81
N GLU A 252 -9.02 29.06 -16.59
CA GLU A 252 -9.81 29.43 -17.78
C GLU A 252 -11.07 30.20 -17.39
N ASN A 253 -11.82 29.75 -16.38
CA ASN A 253 -13.03 30.44 -15.94
C ASN A 253 -12.71 31.76 -15.21
N LYS A 254 -11.55 31.91 -14.57
CA LYS A 254 -11.08 33.17 -13.99
C LYS A 254 -10.90 34.27 -15.04
N LYS A 255 -10.47 33.89 -16.26
CA LYS A 255 -10.42 34.84 -17.41
C LYS A 255 -11.80 35.27 -17.88
N ARG A 256 -12.81 34.41 -17.74
CA ARG A 256 -14.22 34.71 -18.12
C ARG A 256 -14.98 35.49 -17.05
N PHE A 257 -14.62 35.33 -15.79
CA PHE A 257 -15.24 35.98 -14.63
C PHE A 257 -14.17 36.61 -13.73
N PRO A 258 -13.47 37.69 -14.18
CA PRO A 258 -12.31 38.22 -13.47
C PRO A 258 -12.64 38.77 -12.09
N ASP A 259 -13.86 39.30 -11.90
CA ASP A 259 -14.29 39.92 -10.64
C ASP A 259 -15.07 38.99 -9.71
N ASP A 260 -15.37 37.77 -10.15
CA ASP A 260 -16.18 36.79 -9.40
C ASP A 260 -15.49 35.41 -9.34
N LYS A 261 -14.54 35.29 -8.40
CA LYS A 261 -13.76 34.06 -8.19
C LYS A 261 -14.66 32.87 -7.75
N GLU A 262 -15.73 33.14 -7.00
CA GLU A 262 -16.67 32.07 -6.56
C GLU A 262 -17.46 31.52 -7.75
N ARG A 263 -17.87 32.38 -8.64
CA ARG A 263 -18.52 32.01 -9.90
C ARG A 263 -17.57 31.25 -10.81
N ALA A 264 -16.33 31.72 -10.97
CA ALA A 264 -15.29 31.05 -11.75
C ALA A 264 -15.04 29.63 -11.23
N MET A 265 -14.86 29.46 -9.89
CA MET A 265 -14.66 28.16 -9.25
C MET A 265 -15.91 27.27 -9.39
N GLY A 266 -17.11 27.82 -9.23
CA GLY A 266 -18.36 27.07 -9.43
C GLY A 266 -18.51 26.48 -10.84
N HIS A 267 -18.08 27.19 -11.85
CA HIS A 267 -18.01 26.69 -13.25
C HIS A 267 -16.89 25.67 -13.42
N ALA A 268 -15.71 25.93 -12.83
CA ALA A 268 -14.59 25.01 -12.86
C ALA A 268 -14.96 23.64 -12.27
N ILE A 269 -15.59 23.61 -11.09
CA ILE A 269 -16.07 22.39 -10.45
C ILE A 269 -17.03 21.64 -11.37
N ALA A 270 -17.99 22.34 -12.00
CA ALA A 270 -18.97 21.71 -12.88
C ALA A 270 -18.33 21.10 -14.15
N ASN A 271 -17.36 21.78 -14.75
CA ASN A 271 -16.64 21.30 -15.92
C ASN A 271 -15.75 20.12 -15.56
N THR A 272 -14.98 20.24 -14.48
CA THR A 272 -14.09 19.19 -14.00
C THR A 272 -14.88 17.94 -13.63
N PHE A 273 -15.97 18.08 -12.89
CA PHE A 273 -16.80 16.94 -12.50
C PHE A 273 -17.29 16.15 -13.70
N LYS A 274 -17.69 16.82 -14.76
CA LYS A 274 -18.16 16.16 -15.98
C LYS A 274 -17.08 15.31 -16.65
N SER A 275 -15.85 15.83 -16.71
CA SER A 275 -14.70 15.13 -17.31
C SER A 275 -14.18 14.03 -16.39
N VAL A 276 -14.00 14.33 -15.09
CA VAL A 276 -13.45 13.42 -14.10
C VAL A 276 -14.42 12.28 -13.79
N ALA A 277 -15.75 12.53 -13.75
CA ALA A 277 -16.73 11.48 -13.51
C ALA A 277 -16.66 10.38 -14.57
N GLY A 278 -16.50 10.74 -15.85
CA GLY A 278 -16.34 9.75 -16.94
C GLY A 278 -15.09 8.88 -16.74
N SER A 279 -13.94 9.50 -16.49
CA SER A 279 -12.68 8.80 -16.23
C SER A 279 -12.74 7.96 -14.95
N SER A 280 -13.33 8.50 -13.88
CA SER A 280 -13.42 7.80 -12.58
C SER A 280 -14.30 6.57 -12.67
N VAL A 281 -15.42 6.60 -13.42
CA VAL A 281 -16.29 5.43 -13.60
C VAL A 281 -15.55 4.29 -14.27
N THR A 282 -14.73 4.56 -15.29
CA THR A 282 -13.94 3.51 -15.95
C THR A 282 -12.86 2.96 -15.03
N THR A 283 -12.20 3.81 -14.25
CA THR A 283 -11.19 3.39 -13.26
C THR A 283 -11.81 2.56 -12.14
N VAL A 284 -12.94 2.99 -11.59
CA VAL A 284 -13.69 2.24 -10.57
C VAL A 284 -14.16 0.90 -11.12
N ALA A 285 -14.69 0.85 -12.35
CA ALA A 285 -15.10 -0.40 -12.99
C ALA A 285 -13.90 -1.35 -13.17
N GLY A 286 -12.72 -0.83 -13.54
CA GLY A 286 -11.49 -1.61 -13.64
C GLY A 286 -11.06 -2.22 -12.29
N PHE A 287 -11.11 -1.44 -11.21
CA PHE A 287 -10.82 -1.96 -9.87
C PHE A 287 -11.89 -2.95 -9.39
N LEU A 288 -13.17 -2.70 -9.65
CA LEU A 288 -14.24 -3.64 -9.29
C LEU A 288 -14.15 -4.94 -10.08
N ALA A 289 -13.59 -4.95 -11.28
CA ALA A 289 -13.36 -6.19 -12.02
C ALA A 289 -12.39 -7.13 -11.28
N LEU A 290 -11.44 -6.60 -10.48
CA LEU A 290 -10.57 -7.41 -9.63
C LEU A 290 -11.35 -8.20 -8.57
N CYS A 291 -12.54 -7.72 -8.17
CA CYS A 291 -13.38 -8.40 -7.18
C CYS A 291 -13.95 -9.75 -7.69
N VAL A 292 -13.88 -10.01 -8.99
CA VAL A 292 -14.32 -11.28 -9.60
C VAL A 292 -13.22 -12.35 -9.55
N MET A 293 -11.99 -11.96 -9.18
CA MET A 293 -10.88 -12.92 -9.05
C MET A 293 -11.16 -13.93 -7.92
N THR A 294 -10.77 -15.18 -8.13
CA THR A 294 -10.80 -16.21 -7.09
C THR A 294 -9.76 -15.97 -6.00
N PHE A 295 -8.68 -15.26 -6.32
CA PHE A 295 -7.67 -14.84 -5.37
C PHE A 295 -8.18 -13.62 -4.58
N ALA A 296 -8.46 -13.82 -3.28
CA ALA A 296 -9.13 -12.85 -2.43
C ALA A 296 -8.38 -11.50 -2.30
N LEU A 297 -7.06 -11.49 -2.50
CA LEU A 297 -6.25 -10.25 -2.57
C LEU A 297 -6.75 -9.30 -3.67
N GLY A 298 -7.20 -9.84 -4.81
CA GLY A 298 -7.78 -9.03 -5.90
C GLY A 298 -9.04 -8.30 -5.44
N ARG A 299 -9.90 -8.98 -4.67
CA ARG A 299 -11.11 -8.39 -4.08
C ARG A 299 -10.78 -7.28 -3.07
N ASP A 300 -9.82 -7.53 -2.17
CA ASP A 300 -9.37 -6.56 -1.18
C ASP A 300 -8.83 -5.29 -1.87
N LEU A 301 -7.87 -5.43 -2.77
CA LEU A 301 -7.31 -4.32 -3.54
C LEU A 301 -8.39 -3.61 -4.37
N GLY A 302 -9.27 -4.36 -5.03
CA GLY A 302 -10.34 -3.83 -5.89
C GLY A 302 -11.29 -2.91 -5.13
N ILE A 303 -11.78 -3.34 -3.97
CA ILE A 303 -12.71 -2.56 -3.14
C ILE A 303 -12.02 -1.30 -2.59
N VAL A 304 -10.83 -1.45 -2.01
CA VAL A 304 -10.12 -0.33 -1.39
C VAL A 304 -9.74 0.73 -2.44
N MET A 305 -9.28 0.30 -3.62
CA MET A 305 -8.92 1.22 -4.70
C MET A 305 -10.14 1.89 -5.34
N ALA A 306 -11.22 1.14 -5.60
CA ALA A 306 -12.47 1.72 -6.12
C ALA A 306 -13.03 2.80 -5.17
N LYS A 307 -13.07 2.51 -3.88
CA LYS A 307 -13.44 3.46 -2.81
C LYS A 307 -12.50 4.66 -2.79
N GLY A 308 -11.18 4.43 -2.89
CA GLY A 308 -10.17 5.47 -2.91
C GLY A 308 -10.35 6.47 -4.06
N VAL A 309 -10.66 5.98 -5.26
CA VAL A 309 -10.96 6.82 -6.42
C VAL A 309 -12.20 7.68 -6.18
N LEU A 310 -13.28 7.12 -5.65
CA LEU A 310 -14.49 7.87 -5.32
C LEU A 310 -14.23 8.97 -4.28
N ILE A 311 -13.51 8.65 -3.21
CA ILE A 311 -13.11 9.62 -2.18
C ILE A 311 -12.21 10.71 -2.81
N GLY A 312 -11.28 10.34 -3.68
CA GLY A 312 -10.43 11.27 -4.41
C GLY A 312 -11.22 12.27 -5.25
N VAL A 313 -12.24 11.80 -5.98
CA VAL A 313 -13.16 12.68 -6.74
C VAL A 313 -13.90 13.64 -5.81
N VAL A 314 -14.43 13.14 -4.70
CA VAL A 314 -15.12 13.99 -3.73
C VAL A 314 -14.18 15.06 -3.16
N CYS A 315 -12.96 14.70 -2.75
CA CYS A 315 -11.97 15.67 -2.27
C CYS A 315 -11.58 16.68 -3.37
N CYS A 316 -11.43 16.25 -4.61
CA CYS A 316 -11.11 17.11 -5.75
C CYS A 316 -12.18 18.16 -6.01
N VAL A 317 -13.47 17.85 -5.81
CA VAL A 317 -14.55 18.80 -6.09
C VAL A 317 -15.03 19.57 -4.84
N THR A 318 -14.57 19.22 -3.64
CA THR A 318 -14.98 19.87 -2.37
C THR A 318 -13.81 20.53 -1.65
N VAL A 319 -12.84 19.72 -1.20
CA VAL A 319 -11.73 20.17 -0.35
C VAL A 319 -10.74 21.01 -1.15
N LEU A 320 -10.33 20.53 -2.32
CA LEU A 320 -9.33 21.22 -3.15
C LEU A 320 -9.82 22.60 -3.62
N PRO A 321 -11.05 22.79 -4.15
CA PRO A 321 -11.55 24.13 -4.50
C PRO A 321 -11.59 25.07 -3.31
N ALA A 322 -11.96 24.57 -2.14
CA ALA A 322 -11.98 25.35 -0.92
C ALA A 322 -10.57 25.82 -0.51
N MET A 323 -9.57 24.93 -0.60
CA MET A 323 -8.15 25.29 -0.36
C MET A 323 -7.68 26.35 -1.36
N VAL A 324 -7.91 26.14 -2.67
CA VAL A 324 -7.49 27.07 -3.71
C VAL A 324 -8.09 28.45 -3.50
N LEU A 325 -9.37 28.56 -3.13
CA LEU A 325 -10.01 29.86 -2.87
C LEU A 325 -9.54 30.53 -1.58
N VAL A 326 -9.23 29.78 -0.54
CA VAL A 326 -8.72 30.35 0.72
C VAL A 326 -7.28 30.83 0.57
N PHE A 327 -6.46 30.06 -0.15
CA PHE A 327 -5.04 30.39 -0.39
C PHE A 327 -4.80 31.17 -1.69
N ASP A 328 -5.84 31.68 -2.35
CA ASP A 328 -5.73 32.38 -3.63
C ASP A 328 -4.74 33.57 -3.59
N LYS A 329 -4.71 34.34 -2.49
CA LYS A 329 -3.72 35.42 -2.31
C LYS A 329 -2.27 34.90 -2.27
N ALA A 330 -2.04 33.74 -1.67
CA ALA A 330 -0.73 33.10 -1.61
C ALA A 330 -0.33 32.58 -3.00
N ILE A 331 -1.29 31.98 -3.73
CA ILE A 331 -1.11 31.54 -5.11
C ILE A 331 -0.71 32.70 -6.02
N GLU A 332 -1.40 33.82 -5.92
CA GLU A 332 -1.09 35.00 -6.72
C GLU A 332 0.29 35.61 -6.36
N LYS A 333 0.65 35.65 -5.08
CA LYS A 333 1.93 36.17 -4.60
C LYS A 333 3.12 35.31 -5.06
N THR A 334 2.93 34.01 -5.20
CA THR A 334 3.99 33.05 -5.60
C THR A 334 3.93 32.69 -7.07
N ARG A 335 3.24 33.48 -7.88
CA ARG A 335 3.05 33.19 -9.31
C ARG A 335 4.36 33.32 -10.09
N HIS A 336 4.63 32.31 -10.91
CA HIS A 336 5.77 32.25 -11.82
C HIS A 336 5.36 31.75 -13.20
N LYS A 337 6.25 31.83 -14.18
CA LYS A 337 6.02 31.24 -15.50
C LYS A 337 6.25 29.72 -15.42
N PRO A 338 5.34 28.87 -15.97
CA PRO A 338 5.56 27.45 -15.99
C PRO A 338 6.86 27.11 -16.73
N LEU A 339 7.62 26.16 -16.20
CA LEU A 339 8.87 25.66 -16.80
C LEU A 339 8.60 24.94 -18.12
N VAL A 340 7.52 24.20 -18.20
CA VAL A 340 7.06 23.56 -19.43
C VAL A 340 6.30 24.61 -20.26
N LYS A 341 6.91 25.02 -21.35
CA LYS A 341 6.28 25.96 -22.31
C LYS A 341 5.12 25.28 -23.05
N SER A 342 4.22 26.09 -23.60
CA SER A 342 3.12 25.61 -24.43
C SER A 342 3.62 24.66 -25.54
N LEU A 343 2.93 23.54 -25.67
CA LEU A 343 3.25 22.50 -26.67
C LEU A 343 2.59 22.77 -28.03
N ASP A 344 2.25 24.02 -28.35
CA ASP A 344 1.53 24.38 -29.57
C ASP A 344 2.28 23.96 -30.85
N LYS A 345 3.61 24.15 -30.88
CA LYS A 345 4.45 23.74 -32.03
C LYS A 345 4.51 22.21 -32.19
N PRO A 346 4.85 21.41 -31.14
CA PRO A 346 4.76 19.94 -31.23
C PRO A 346 3.36 19.44 -31.60
N SER A 347 2.32 20.01 -31.00
CA SER A 347 0.92 19.66 -31.30
C SER A 347 0.57 19.91 -32.75
N ALA A 348 0.92 21.09 -33.29
CA ALA A 348 0.69 21.41 -34.70
C ALA A 348 1.48 20.48 -35.65
N PHE A 349 2.71 20.11 -35.29
CA PHE A 349 3.52 19.16 -36.07
C PHE A 349 2.90 17.76 -36.08
N ILE A 350 2.47 17.25 -34.91
CA ILE A 350 1.81 15.95 -34.77
C ILE A 350 0.50 15.95 -35.56
N THR A 351 -0.31 16.97 -35.38
CA THR A 351 -1.61 17.09 -36.08
C THR A 351 -1.42 17.19 -37.61
N LYS A 352 -0.42 17.90 -38.07
CA LYS A 352 -0.10 18.01 -39.50
C LYS A 352 0.31 16.65 -40.11
N HIS A 353 1.00 15.81 -39.35
CA HIS A 353 1.53 14.53 -39.81
C HIS A 353 0.80 13.32 -39.17
N TYR A 354 -0.49 13.47 -38.79
CA TYR A 354 -1.21 12.44 -38.05
C TYR A 354 -1.21 11.06 -38.74
N LYS A 355 -1.28 11.02 -40.10
CA LYS A 355 -1.23 9.75 -40.84
C LYS A 355 0.07 8.99 -40.64
N ALA A 356 1.22 9.72 -40.63
CA ALA A 356 2.53 9.09 -40.37
C ALA A 356 2.59 8.53 -38.95
N TRP A 357 2.08 9.27 -37.95
CA TRP A 357 2.03 8.80 -36.58
C TRP A 357 1.14 7.57 -36.38
N VAL A 358 0.00 7.50 -37.10
CA VAL A 358 -0.86 6.29 -37.09
C VAL A 358 -0.12 5.09 -37.68
N VAL A 359 0.61 5.28 -38.79
CA VAL A 359 1.40 4.20 -39.41
C VAL A 359 2.52 3.74 -38.49
N ILE A 360 3.25 4.66 -37.85
CA ILE A 360 4.30 4.33 -36.89
C ILE A 360 3.71 3.55 -35.71
N PHE A 361 2.57 3.97 -35.18
CA PHE A 361 1.87 3.27 -34.10
C PHE A 361 1.50 1.83 -34.49
N LEU A 362 0.94 1.65 -35.69
CA LEU A 362 0.58 0.33 -36.19
C LEU A 362 1.82 -0.57 -36.40
N ILE A 363 2.94 -0.01 -36.91
CA ILE A 363 4.20 -0.75 -37.07
C ILE A 363 4.76 -1.18 -35.71
N LEU A 364 4.66 -0.34 -34.66
CA LEU A 364 5.12 -0.67 -33.32
C LEU A 364 4.18 -1.67 -32.59
N LEU A 365 2.90 -1.69 -32.97
CA LEU A 365 1.94 -2.62 -32.38
C LEU A 365 2.25 -4.08 -32.76
N PHE A 366 2.69 -4.34 -34.00
CA PHE A 366 3.01 -5.69 -34.48
C PHE A 366 4.07 -6.41 -33.62
N PRO A 367 5.28 -5.86 -33.40
CA PRO A 367 6.28 -6.51 -32.55
C PRO A 367 5.84 -6.59 -31.10
N SER A 368 5.00 -5.65 -30.60
CA SER A 368 4.47 -5.71 -29.23
C SER A 368 3.50 -6.88 -29.01
N ILE A 369 2.75 -7.28 -30.04
CA ILE A 369 1.88 -8.47 -29.98
C ILE A 369 2.69 -9.76 -30.07
N TYR A 370 3.80 -9.75 -30.83
CA TYR A 370 4.64 -10.93 -31.05
C TYR A 370 5.65 -11.19 -29.93
N GLY A 371 5.97 -10.17 -29.14
CA GLY A 371 6.97 -10.22 -28.07
C GLY A 371 6.43 -10.60 -26.70
N ASN A 372 5.15 -11.00 -26.61
CA ASN A 372 4.49 -11.37 -25.36
C ASN A 372 4.37 -12.90 -25.22
#